data_e69cd37b1a7128b1ffadd390dc0ab4fb
#
_entry.id   e69cd37b1a7128b1ffadd390dc0ab4fb
#
_cell.length_a   1.000
_cell.length_b   1.000
_cell.length_c   1.000
_cell.angle_alpha   90.00
_cell.angle_beta   90.00
_cell.angle_gamma   90.00
#
_symmetry.space_group_name_H-M   'P 1'
#
loop_
_entity.id
_entity.type
_entity.pdbx_description
1 polymer ?
#
loop_
_entity_poly.entity_id
_entity_poly.type
_entity_poly.pdbx_seq_one_letter_code
_entity_poly.pdbx_strand_id
1 'polypeptide(L)'
;TGDGVDEMLLGYDGAFVEFLTMRDGEVVSEIYGTTYLCQGNVWEQYDPPERYWDIEQHTYSKSVDGGYRDMIVSVKREGSQWYRSYDIYERDKTEISQDEAAAIMAKYPRIQLEWKPLMDYPLDESGLTLGSYLKAKDVQPSDDELLQMYKDYASRQDSFYTHYRIMDINGDGVKDLLLSGDGEYYWWGMTYRYGILMNLVTWDFYLCEDNIMERDELVRRGEGVEIDGTSFFRYNGFNREELDFVAYNKATASWQSDYIGTPMSEADAKAILAKYSRVDQGMQPISQLLNG
;
A
#
# COMPACT_ATOMS: atom_id res chain seq x y z
N THR A 1 5.50 -21.36 11.88
CA THR A 1 5.68 -21.08 13.32
C THR A 1 6.12 -22.32 14.10
N GLY A 2 5.86 -23.53 13.64
CA GLY A 2 6.23 -24.79 14.30
C GLY A 2 5.24 -25.22 15.37
N ASP A 3 4.06 -24.63 15.43
CA ASP A 3 2.97 -24.98 16.34
C ASP A 3 2.03 -26.06 15.78
N GLY A 4 2.28 -26.51 14.56
CA GLY A 4 1.48 -27.55 13.87
C GLY A 4 0.24 -26.99 13.15
N VAL A 5 0.11 -25.67 13.05
CA VAL A 5 -0.89 -24.98 12.23
C VAL A 5 -0.25 -24.63 10.89
N ASP A 6 -0.95 -24.92 9.79
CA ASP A 6 -0.51 -24.51 8.48
C ASP A 6 -0.72 -23.00 8.30
N GLU A 7 0.31 -22.34 7.83
CA GLU A 7 0.30 -20.91 7.56
C GLU A 7 0.13 -20.62 6.07
N MET A 8 -0.50 -19.50 5.76
CA MET A 8 -0.63 -19.01 4.40
C MET A 8 0.28 -17.80 4.18
N LEU A 9 1.15 -17.88 3.17
CA LEU A 9 1.97 -16.77 2.71
C LEU A 9 1.33 -16.15 1.47
N LEU A 10 1.08 -14.86 1.51
CA LEU A 10 0.59 -14.09 0.37
C LEU A 10 1.70 -13.15 -0.13
N GLY A 11 2.00 -13.20 -1.44
CA GLY A 11 3.10 -12.39 -1.95
C GLY A 11 3.24 -12.41 -3.46
N TYR A 12 4.35 -11.85 -3.93
CA TYR A 12 4.72 -11.75 -5.34
C TYR A 12 6.25 -11.72 -5.49
N ASP A 13 6.75 -12.12 -6.65
CA ASP A 13 8.16 -12.03 -7.03
C ASP A 13 9.17 -12.61 -6.01
N GLY A 14 8.79 -13.72 -5.36
CA GLY A 14 9.67 -14.41 -4.41
C GLY A 14 9.66 -13.85 -2.99
N ALA A 15 8.99 -12.73 -2.77
CA ALA A 15 8.73 -12.17 -1.45
C ALA A 15 7.27 -12.39 -1.04
N PHE A 16 6.99 -12.48 0.25
CA PHE A 16 5.63 -12.39 0.75
C PHE A 16 5.43 -11.04 1.46
N VAL A 17 4.22 -10.55 1.38
CA VAL A 17 3.83 -9.27 1.94
C VAL A 17 2.90 -9.43 3.13
N GLU A 18 2.32 -10.63 3.28
CA GLU A 18 1.42 -10.95 4.37
C GLU A 18 1.57 -12.42 4.75
N PHE A 19 1.55 -12.67 6.04
CA PHE A 19 1.61 -14.00 6.64
C PHE A 19 0.39 -14.18 7.52
N LEU A 20 -0.45 -15.14 7.15
CA LEU A 20 -1.67 -15.46 7.85
C LEU A 20 -1.50 -16.76 8.62
N THR A 21 -1.93 -16.76 9.87
CA THR A 21 -2.03 -17.96 10.70
C THR A 21 -3.35 -18.01 11.44
N MET A 22 -3.67 -19.17 12.02
CA MET A 22 -4.85 -19.33 12.87
C MET A 22 -4.44 -19.23 14.35
N ARG A 23 -5.12 -18.33 15.10
CA ARG A 23 -4.96 -18.21 16.53
C ARG A 23 -6.34 -18.13 17.19
N ASP A 24 -6.60 -19.01 18.15
CA ASP A 24 -7.88 -19.06 18.89
C ASP A 24 -9.12 -19.17 17.98
N GLY A 25 -8.96 -19.81 16.80
CA GLY A 25 -10.04 -20.00 15.82
C GLY A 25 -10.24 -18.81 14.88
N GLU A 26 -9.41 -17.79 14.95
CA GLU A 26 -9.43 -16.60 14.08
C GLU A 26 -8.20 -16.56 13.17
N VAL A 27 -8.38 -16.06 11.95
CA VAL A 27 -7.26 -15.75 11.05
C VAL A 27 -6.63 -14.44 11.48
N VAL A 28 -5.35 -14.46 11.78
CA VAL A 28 -4.58 -13.28 12.16
C VAL A 28 -3.42 -13.05 11.18
N SER A 29 -3.15 -11.80 10.89
CA SER A 29 -1.98 -11.40 10.11
C SER A 29 -0.83 -11.05 11.06
N GLU A 30 0.32 -11.70 10.84
CA GLU A 30 1.50 -11.57 11.69
C GLU A 30 2.57 -10.67 11.10
N ILE A 31 2.52 -10.43 9.78
CA ILE A 31 3.61 -9.77 9.05
C ILE A 31 3.03 -8.83 7.99
N TYR A 32 3.56 -7.61 7.98
CA TYR A 32 3.33 -6.63 6.94
C TYR A 32 4.67 -6.19 6.34
N GLY A 33 4.69 -5.96 5.01
CA GLY A 33 5.86 -5.49 4.29
C GLY A 33 6.62 -6.60 3.55
N THR A 34 7.61 -6.19 2.76
CA THR A 34 8.38 -7.11 1.91
C THR A 34 9.22 -8.05 2.78
N THR A 35 8.83 -9.31 2.84
CA THR A 35 9.45 -10.31 3.72
C THR A 35 9.87 -11.54 2.91
N TYR A 36 10.98 -12.14 3.29
CA TYR A 36 11.50 -13.37 2.70
C TYR A 36 11.68 -14.42 3.78
N LEU A 37 11.39 -15.67 3.44
CA LEU A 37 11.72 -16.78 4.29
C LEU A 37 13.17 -17.21 4.02
N CYS A 38 13.96 -17.32 5.08
CA CYS A 38 15.35 -17.75 5.04
C CYS A 38 15.51 -19.13 5.68
N GLN A 39 16.64 -19.78 5.45
CA GLN A 39 16.95 -21.07 6.09
C GLN A 39 16.93 -20.96 7.62
N GLY A 40 16.51 -22.03 8.28
CA GLY A 40 16.45 -22.11 9.74
C GLY A 40 15.24 -21.39 10.37
N ASN A 41 14.15 -21.24 9.62
CA ASN A 41 12.94 -20.52 10.02
C ASN A 41 13.23 -19.06 10.45
N VAL A 42 14.15 -18.44 9.72
CA VAL A 42 14.47 -17.01 9.88
C VAL A 42 13.67 -16.23 8.84
N TRP A 43 13.17 -15.07 9.26
CA TRP A 43 12.46 -14.13 8.42
C TRP A 43 13.35 -12.93 8.14
N GLU A 44 13.47 -12.55 6.90
CA GLU A 44 14.11 -11.30 6.51
C GLU A 44 13.03 -10.30 6.10
N GLN A 45 12.87 -9.25 6.86
CA GLN A 45 12.14 -8.06 6.40
C GLN A 45 13.14 -7.20 5.64
N TYR A 46 12.82 -6.93 4.39
CA TYR A 46 13.65 -6.14 3.50
C TYR A 46 12.95 -4.84 3.15
N ASP A 47 13.54 -3.75 3.59
CA ASP A 47 13.15 -2.41 3.19
C ASP A 47 14.17 -1.95 2.13
N PRO A 48 13.79 -2.00 0.82
CA PRO A 48 14.67 -1.55 -0.26
C PRO A 48 14.94 -0.07 -0.13
N PRO A 49 16.06 0.42 -0.70
CA PRO A 49 16.27 1.85 -0.81
C PRO A 49 15.08 2.42 -1.59
N GLU A 50 14.15 3.00 -0.85
CA GLU A 50 12.98 3.63 -1.44
C GLU A 50 13.41 4.84 -2.25
N ARG A 51 12.56 5.23 -3.19
CA ARG A 51 12.77 6.40 -4.07
C ARG A 51 13.09 7.70 -3.32
N TYR A 52 12.85 7.73 -2.00
CA TYR A 52 12.98 8.92 -1.15
C TYR A 52 14.09 8.84 -0.11
N TRP A 53 14.54 7.63 0.22
CA TRP A 53 15.53 7.41 1.27
C TRP A 53 16.61 6.50 0.70
N ASP A 54 17.85 6.98 0.63
CA ASP A 54 18.99 6.11 0.33
C ASP A 54 19.32 5.23 1.57
N ILE A 55 18.28 4.56 2.05
CA ILE A 55 18.33 3.65 3.20
C ILE A 55 17.87 2.28 2.70
N GLU A 56 18.74 1.32 2.84
CA GLU A 56 18.48 -0.10 2.61
C GLU A 56 18.56 -0.83 3.94
N GLN A 57 17.56 -1.60 4.29
CA GLN A 57 17.54 -2.31 5.58
C GLN A 57 17.14 -3.76 5.40
N HIS A 58 17.90 -4.66 6.05
CA HIS A 58 17.64 -6.07 6.16
C HIS A 58 17.51 -6.43 7.65
N THR A 59 16.33 -6.76 8.10
CA THR A 59 16.07 -7.17 9.49
C THR A 59 15.77 -8.65 9.55
N TYR A 60 16.63 -9.41 10.21
CA TYR A 60 16.49 -10.86 10.40
C TYR A 60 15.87 -11.13 11.76
N SER A 61 14.81 -11.92 11.76
CA SER A 61 14.04 -12.26 12.95
C SER A 61 13.70 -13.74 12.98
N LYS A 62 13.36 -14.25 14.12
CA LYS A 62 12.88 -15.63 14.31
C LYS A 62 11.56 -15.60 15.06
N SER A 63 10.61 -16.44 14.66
CA SER A 63 9.40 -16.63 15.44
C SER A 63 9.73 -17.35 16.74
N VAL A 64 9.13 -16.88 17.82
CA VAL A 64 9.16 -17.51 19.14
C VAL A 64 7.75 -17.86 19.57
N ASP A 65 7.61 -18.71 20.57
CA ASP A 65 6.31 -19.13 21.08
C ASP A 65 5.41 -17.91 21.41
N GLY A 66 4.16 -17.99 20.96
CA GLY A 66 3.17 -16.93 21.16
C GLY A 66 3.10 -15.88 20.07
N GLY A 67 3.74 -16.10 18.90
CA GLY A 67 3.64 -15.23 17.72
C GLY A 67 4.49 -13.95 17.78
N TYR A 68 5.34 -13.83 18.79
CA TYR A 68 6.32 -12.76 18.87
C TYR A 68 7.52 -13.08 17.97
N ARG A 69 8.16 -12.03 17.47
CA ARG A 69 9.41 -12.16 16.74
C ARG A 69 10.56 -11.62 17.57
N ASP A 70 11.57 -12.43 17.76
CA ASP A 70 12.85 -11.98 18.25
C ASP A 70 13.72 -11.55 17.09
N MET A 71 14.10 -10.29 17.07
CA MET A 71 15.08 -9.79 16.12
C MET A 71 16.45 -10.41 16.44
N ILE A 72 17.03 -11.02 15.41
CA ILE A 72 18.37 -11.60 15.49
C ILE A 72 19.41 -10.50 15.23
N VAL A 73 19.25 -9.78 14.14
CA VAL A 73 20.16 -8.71 13.71
C VAL A 73 19.48 -7.87 12.63
N SER A 74 19.74 -6.58 12.64
CA SER A 74 19.46 -5.66 11.53
C SER A 74 20.76 -5.19 10.91
N VAL A 75 20.79 -5.15 9.57
CA VAL A 75 21.87 -4.59 8.76
C VAL A 75 21.27 -3.46 7.92
N LYS A 76 21.80 -2.26 8.05
CA LYS A 76 21.25 -1.06 7.45
C LYS A 76 22.33 -0.29 6.70
N ARG A 77 22.02 0.18 5.51
CA ARG A 77 22.83 1.11 4.74
C ARG A 77 22.18 2.48 4.71
N GLU A 78 22.92 3.50 5.06
CA GLU A 78 22.53 4.91 4.94
C GLU A 78 23.57 5.62 4.05
N GLY A 79 23.17 6.00 2.84
CA GLY A 79 24.11 6.46 1.84
C GLY A 79 25.18 5.38 1.52
N SER A 80 26.45 5.69 1.75
CA SER A 80 27.58 4.75 1.54
C SER A 80 27.95 3.96 2.81
N GLN A 81 27.35 4.27 3.95
CA GLN A 81 27.75 3.73 5.25
C GLN A 81 26.86 2.57 5.68
N TRP A 82 27.47 1.46 6.16
CA TRP A 82 26.78 0.31 6.70
C TRP A 82 26.79 0.31 8.22
N TYR A 83 25.68 -0.17 8.80
CA TYR A 83 25.46 -0.29 10.24
C TYR A 83 24.87 -1.66 10.58
N ARG A 84 25.11 -2.09 11.80
CA ARG A 84 24.51 -3.27 12.42
C ARG A 84 23.84 -2.90 13.73
N SER A 85 22.70 -3.49 14.03
CA SER A 85 22.03 -3.41 15.33
C SER A 85 21.44 -4.76 15.72
N TYR A 86 21.37 -5.00 17.01
CA TYR A 86 20.66 -6.13 17.63
C TYR A 86 19.43 -5.66 18.42
N ASP A 87 19.13 -4.37 18.37
CA ASP A 87 17.98 -3.74 19.02
C ASP A 87 17.06 -3.11 17.96
N ILE A 88 15.77 -3.45 18.01
CA ILE A 88 14.75 -2.91 17.08
C ILE A 88 14.69 -1.37 17.05
N TYR A 89 15.10 -0.72 18.15
CA TYR A 89 15.17 0.74 18.24
C TYR A 89 16.56 1.29 17.89
N GLU A 90 17.46 0.44 17.35
CA GLU A 90 18.82 0.80 16.93
C GLU A 90 19.68 1.47 18.03
N ARG A 91 19.38 1.23 19.32
CA ARG A 91 20.12 1.82 20.45
C ARG A 91 21.56 1.34 20.55
N ASP A 92 21.88 0.20 19.94
CA ASP A 92 23.21 -0.41 19.87
C ASP A 92 23.83 -0.31 18.46
N LYS A 93 23.31 0.62 17.62
CA LYS A 93 23.77 0.82 16.24
C LYS A 93 25.28 1.00 16.17
N THR A 94 25.93 0.13 15.42
CA THR A 94 27.39 0.09 15.26
C THR A 94 27.75 0.15 13.80
N GLU A 95 28.68 1.03 13.42
CA GLU A 95 29.24 1.11 12.09
C GLU A 95 30.02 -0.16 11.75
N ILE A 96 29.81 -0.70 10.54
CA ILE A 96 30.50 -1.89 10.03
C ILE A 96 30.96 -1.66 8.57
N SER A 97 31.87 -2.50 8.11
CA SER A 97 32.28 -2.51 6.72
C SER A 97 31.21 -3.16 5.82
N GLN A 98 31.27 -2.87 4.53
CA GLN A 98 30.44 -3.55 3.53
C GLN A 98 30.65 -5.06 3.53
N ASP A 99 31.89 -5.54 3.70
CA ASP A 99 32.21 -6.96 3.75
C ASP A 99 31.60 -7.65 4.99
N GLU A 100 31.58 -6.97 6.13
CA GLU A 100 30.93 -7.46 7.35
C GLU A 100 29.40 -7.49 7.17
N ALA A 101 28.82 -6.49 6.55
CA ALA A 101 27.40 -6.48 6.20
C ALA A 101 27.04 -7.66 5.30
N ALA A 102 27.79 -7.86 4.22
CA ALA A 102 27.62 -9.00 3.31
C ALA A 102 27.77 -10.35 4.02
N ALA A 103 28.75 -10.48 4.92
CA ALA A 103 28.98 -11.70 5.71
C ALA A 103 27.82 -12.00 6.69
N ILE A 104 27.17 -10.98 7.23
CA ILE A 104 25.97 -11.16 8.07
C ILE A 104 24.81 -11.65 7.21
N MET A 105 24.51 -10.98 6.12
CA MET A 105 23.41 -11.32 5.20
C MET A 105 23.57 -12.75 4.64
N ALA A 106 24.79 -13.15 4.31
CA ALA A 106 25.09 -14.50 3.79
C ALA A 106 24.81 -15.65 4.78
N LYS A 107 24.63 -15.37 6.07
CA LYS A 107 24.25 -16.37 7.08
C LYS A 107 22.79 -16.79 6.95
N TYR A 108 21.98 -15.99 6.30
CA TYR A 108 20.52 -16.18 6.20
C TYR A 108 20.09 -16.23 4.73
N PRO A 109 20.49 -17.28 3.98
CA PRO A 109 20.11 -17.40 2.57
C PRO A 109 18.61 -17.57 2.43
N ARG A 110 18.03 -16.80 1.52
CA ARG A 110 16.61 -16.86 1.19
C ARG A 110 16.25 -18.22 0.61
N ILE A 111 15.09 -18.74 1.00
CA ILE A 111 14.51 -19.95 0.44
C ILE A 111 13.68 -19.55 -0.78
N GLN A 112 13.88 -20.24 -1.89
CA GLN A 112 13.01 -20.06 -3.04
C GLN A 112 11.68 -20.78 -2.78
N LEU A 113 10.60 -20.00 -2.73
CA LEU A 113 9.25 -20.52 -2.55
C LEU A 113 8.62 -20.85 -3.90
N GLU A 114 7.87 -21.94 -3.96
CA GLU A 114 7.01 -22.25 -5.09
C GLU A 114 5.68 -21.53 -4.90
N TRP A 115 5.45 -20.50 -5.70
CA TRP A 115 4.22 -19.73 -5.67
C TRP A 115 3.14 -20.34 -6.55
N LYS A 116 1.91 -20.37 -6.06
CA LYS A 116 0.73 -20.71 -6.84
C LYS A 116 -0.14 -19.47 -6.97
N PRO A 117 -0.81 -19.27 -8.12
CA PRO A 117 -1.78 -18.19 -8.24
C PRO A 117 -2.82 -18.28 -7.13
N LEU A 118 -3.07 -17.21 -6.41
CA LEU A 118 -4.03 -17.20 -5.31
C LEU A 118 -5.43 -17.64 -5.76
N MET A 119 -5.80 -17.30 -6.97
CA MET A 119 -7.09 -17.68 -7.55
C MET A 119 -7.25 -19.17 -7.79
N ASP A 120 -6.14 -19.92 -7.90
CA ASP A 120 -6.13 -21.38 -8.06
C ASP A 120 -6.09 -22.12 -6.72
N TYR A 121 -6.10 -21.39 -5.59
CA TYR A 121 -6.06 -21.98 -4.26
C TYR A 121 -7.34 -22.82 -4.02
N PRO A 122 -7.22 -24.12 -3.72
CA PRO A 122 -8.38 -24.98 -3.46
C PRO A 122 -8.99 -24.63 -2.11
N LEU A 123 -10.30 -24.42 -2.09
CA LEU A 123 -11.06 -24.14 -0.84
C LEU A 123 -11.55 -25.42 -0.18
N ASP A 124 -11.71 -26.49 -0.97
CA ASP A 124 -12.20 -27.78 -0.48
C ASP A 124 -11.77 -28.94 -1.40
N GLU A 125 -12.14 -30.17 -1.02
CA GLU A 125 -11.85 -31.40 -1.78
C GLU A 125 -12.69 -31.53 -3.08
N SER A 126 -13.70 -30.70 -3.27
CA SER A 126 -14.55 -30.71 -4.48
C SER A 126 -13.85 -30.08 -5.69
N GLY A 127 -12.72 -29.42 -5.48
CA GLY A 127 -12.00 -28.68 -6.51
C GLY A 127 -12.50 -27.24 -6.71
N LEU A 128 -13.34 -26.75 -5.80
CA LEU A 128 -13.70 -25.34 -5.76
C LEU A 128 -12.46 -24.50 -5.45
N THR A 129 -12.09 -23.61 -6.35
CA THR A 129 -10.95 -22.69 -6.14
C THR A 129 -11.42 -21.34 -5.61
N LEU A 130 -10.50 -20.59 -4.97
CA LEU A 130 -10.78 -19.23 -4.51
C LEU A 130 -11.28 -18.35 -5.64
N GLY A 131 -10.67 -18.42 -6.82
CA GLY A 131 -11.11 -17.68 -8.00
C GLY A 131 -12.53 -18.00 -8.43
N SER A 132 -12.91 -19.28 -8.45
CA SER A 132 -14.28 -19.70 -8.76
C SER A 132 -15.28 -19.23 -7.71
N TYR A 133 -14.91 -19.32 -6.43
CA TYR A 133 -15.74 -18.82 -5.32
C TYR A 133 -15.95 -17.31 -5.40
N LEU A 134 -14.87 -16.54 -5.56
CA LEU A 134 -14.95 -15.08 -5.68
C LEU A 134 -15.74 -14.66 -6.90
N LYS A 135 -15.53 -15.31 -8.04
CA LYS A 135 -16.32 -15.06 -9.26
C LYS A 135 -17.82 -15.32 -9.06
N ALA A 136 -18.19 -16.35 -8.32
CA ALA A 136 -19.58 -16.62 -7.98
C ALA A 136 -20.16 -15.57 -7.01
N LYS A 137 -19.31 -14.89 -6.23
CA LYS A 137 -19.70 -13.78 -5.33
C LYS A 137 -19.66 -12.42 -6.00
N ASP A 138 -19.05 -12.32 -7.19
CA ASP A 138 -18.94 -11.06 -7.96
C ASP A 138 -20.25 -10.78 -8.71
N VAL A 139 -21.36 -10.83 -7.97
CA VAL A 139 -22.69 -10.44 -8.45
C VAL A 139 -22.83 -8.98 -8.13
N GLN A 140 -23.07 -8.18 -9.17
CA GLN A 140 -23.33 -6.76 -8.95
C GLN A 140 -24.61 -6.57 -8.13
N PRO A 141 -24.54 -5.80 -7.00
CA PRO A 141 -25.72 -5.47 -6.24
C PRO A 141 -26.59 -4.51 -7.05
N SER A 142 -27.87 -4.45 -6.73
CA SER A 142 -28.71 -3.36 -7.18
C SER A 142 -28.22 -2.02 -6.61
N ASP A 143 -28.56 -0.91 -7.25
CA ASP A 143 -28.23 0.43 -6.75
C ASP A 143 -28.71 0.64 -5.30
N ASP A 144 -29.86 0.10 -4.94
CA ASP A 144 -30.43 0.21 -3.58
C ASP A 144 -29.62 -0.60 -2.55
N GLU A 145 -29.20 -1.82 -2.89
CA GLU A 145 -28.36 -2.65 -2.03
C GLU A 145 -26.98 -2.00 -1.83
N LEU A 146 -26.38 -1.50 -2.90
CA LEU A 146 -25.10 -0.82 -2.85
C LEU A 146 -25.18 0.45 -1.99
N LEU A 147 -26.23 1.25 -2.18
CA LEU A 147 -26.49 2.44 -1.37
C LEU A 147 -26.63 2.08 0.11
N GLN A 148 -27.33 1.00 0.44
CA GLN A 148 -27.47 0.55 1.83
C GLN A 148 -26.11 0.15 2.42
N MET A 149 -25.27 -0.57 1.67
CA MET A 149 -23.92 -0.92 2.12
C MET A 149 -23.07 0.33 2.40
N TYR A 150 -23.18 1.35 1.57
CA TYR A 150 -22.47 2.63 1.77
C TYR A 150 -22.98 3.38 3.00
N LYS A 151 -24.28 3.39 3.25
CA LYS A 151 -24.86 3.94 4.49
C LYS A 151 -24.34 3.22 5.73
N ASP A 152 -24.37 1.88 5.69
CA ASP A 152 -23.88 1.05 6.80
C ASP A 152 -22.41 1.27 7.07
N TYR A 153 -21.59 1.40 6.03
CA TYR A 153 -20.17 1.71 6.16
C TYR A 153 -19.98 3.11 6.76
N ALA A 154 -20.58 4.13 6.16
CA ALA A 154 -20.42 5.51 6.60
C ALA A 154 -20.92 5.72 8.05
N SER A 155 -21.99 5.04 8.46
CA SER A 155 -22.54 5.13 9.82
C SER A 155 -21.60 4.61 10.91
N ARG A 156 -20.67 3.72 10.57
CA ARG A 156 -19.69 3.14 11.51
C ARG A 156 -18.43 4.01 11.68
N GLN A 157 -18.26 5.04 10.84
CA GLN A 157 -17.05 5.86 10.81
C GLN A 157 -17.13 7.11 11.70
N ASP A 158 -17.98 7.10 12.74
CA ASP A 158 -18.10 8.06 13.82
C ASP A 158 -17.61 9.48 13.53
N SER A 159 -18.37 10.26 12.77
CA SER A 159 -18.12 11.68 12.51
C SER A 159 -16.77 12.04 11.84
N PHE A 160 -15.96 11.07 11.44
CA PHE A 160 -14.69 11.32 10.77
C PHE A 160 -14.90 11.93 9.38
N TYR A 161 -15.92 11.44 8.66
CA TYR A 161 -16.29 11.96 7.36
C TYR A 161 -17.51 12.87 7.45
N THR A 162 -17.44 14.02 6.82
CA THR A 162 -18.51 15.03 6.79
C THR A 162 -19.19 15.14 5.44
N HIS A 163 -18.52 14.70 4.37
CA HIS A 163 -19.01 14.77 3.00
C HIS A 163 -18.79 13.46 2.24
N TYR A 164 -19.58 13.25 1.21
CA TYR A 164 -19.51 12.10 0.33
C TYR A 164 -19.82 12.44 -1.13
N ARG A 165 -19.45 11.55 -2.02
CA ARG A 165 -19.93 11.48 -3.41
C ARG A 165 -20.04 10.01 -3.83
N ILE A 166 -21.01 9.70 -4.67
CA ILE A 166 -21.16 8.36 -5.26
C ILE A 166 -21.01 8.49 -6.78
N MET A 167 -20.02 7.80 -7.34
CA MET A 167 -19.74 7.78 -8.78
C MET A 167 -18.82 6.60 -9.13
N ASP A 168 -18.83 6.16 -10.37
CA ASP A 168 -17.87 5.18 -10.88
C ASP A 168 -16.56 5.90 -11.23
N ILE A 169 -15.52 5.75 -10.39
CA ILE A 169 -14.22 6.41 -10.60
C ILE A 169 -13.18 5.49 -11.25
N ASN A 170 -13.42 4.17 -11.24
CA ASN A 170 -12.48 3.18 -11.76
C ASN A 170 -12.93 2.57 -13.10
N GLY A 171 -14.11 2.97 -13.61
CA GLY A 171 -14.62 2.57 -14.93
C GLY A 171 -15.09 1.13 -15.00
N ASP A 172 -15.40 0.47 -13.87
CA ASP A 172 -15.87 -0.92 -13.84
C ASP A 172 -17.40 -1.07 -13.94
N GLY A 173 -18.13 0.05 -13.99
CA GLY A 173 -19.59 0.12 -14.08
C GLY A 173 -20.31 0.03 -12.73
N VAL A 174 -19.58 -0.11 -11.62
CA VAL A 174 -20.11 -0.04 -10.27
C VAL A 174 -19.85 1.36 -9.71
N LYS A 175 -20.84 1.92 -9.03
CA LYS A 175 -20.65 3.22 -8.39
C LYS A 175 -19.81 3.07 -7.13
N ASP A 176 -18.79 3.89 -6.98
CA ASP A 176 -17.88 3.94 -5.82
C ASP A 176 -18.35 4.98 -4.80
N LEU A 177 -18.02 4.78 -3.52
CA LEU A 177 -18.25 5.77 -2.46
C LEU A 177 -16.94 6.53 -2.22
N LEU A 178 -16.99 7.84 -2.40
CA LEU A 178 -15.89 8.76 -2.06
C LEU A 178 -16.26 9.51 -0.79
N LEU A 179 -15.31 9.63 0.13
CA LEU A 179 -15.49 10.23 1.45
C LEU A 179 -14.48 11.36 1.70
N SER A 180 -14.94 12.43 2.33
CA SER A 180 -14.14 13.59 2.73
C SER A 180 -14.45 14.01 4.16
N GLY A 181 -13.42 14.47 4.88
CA GLY A 181 -13.56 15.00 6.23
C GLY A 181 -13.85 16.49 6.30
N ASP A 182 -13.54 17.25 5.26
CA ASP A 182 -13.66 18.73 5.22
C ASP A 182 -14.49 19.28 4.06
N GLY A 183 -14.73 18.43 3.04
CA GLY A 183 -15.46 18.83 1.84
C GLY A 183 -14.60 19.52 0.77
N GLU A 184 -13.29 19.61 0.94
CA GLU A 184 -12.37 20.23 -0.02
C GLU A 184 -11.78 19.19 -0.99
N TYR A 185 -11.38 18.02 -0.48
CA TYR A 185 -10.81 16.91 -1.25
C TYR A 185 -11.27 15.57 -0.66
N TYR A 186 -11.08 14.48 -1.40
CA TYR A 186 -11.43 13.15 -0.93
C TYR A 186 -10.26 12.55 -0.14
N TRP A 187 -10.60 11.85 0.95
CA TRP A 187 -9.66 11.13 1.80
C TRP A 187 -9.69 9.64 1.55
N TRP A 188 -10.82 9.16 1.05
CA TRP A 188 -11.08 7.74 0.94
C TRP A 188 -11.99 7.40 -0.24
N GLY A 189 -11.67 6.34 -0.95
CA GLY A 189 -12.53 5.78 -1.99
C GLY A 189 -12.78 4.30 -1.73
N MET A 190 -14.06 3.91 -1.75
CA MET A 190 -14.52 2.53 -1.56
C MET A 190 -15.22 2.07 -2.83
N THR A 191 -14.95 0.84 -3.23
CA THR A 191 -15.66 0.14 -4.31
C THR A 191 -16.24 -1.17 -3.82
N TYR A 192 -17.22 -1.70 -4.55
CA TYR A 192 -17.79 -3.01 -4.26
C TYR A 192 -17.23 -4.05 -5.22
N ARG A 193 -16.76 -5.16 -4.65
CA ARG A 193 -16.36 -6.34 -5.43
C ARG A 193 -16.41 -7.60 -4.59
N TYR A 194 -16.69 -8.73 -5.22
CA TYR A 194 -16.71 -10.05 -4.59
C TYR A 194 -17.65 -10.15 -3.36
N GLY A 195 -18.73 -9.40 -3.35
CA GLY A 195 -19.68 -9.39 -2.24
C GLY A 195 -19.33 -8.47 -1.08
N ILE A 196 -18.27 -7.69 -1.15
CA ILE A 196 -17.81 -6.82 -0.07
C ILE A 196 -17.42 -5.43 -0.57
N LEU A 197 -17.40 -4.47 0.35
CA LEU A 197 -16.77 -3.16 0.11
C LEU A 197 -15.25 -3.25 0.32
N MET A 198 -14.51 -2.72 -0.63
CA MET A 198 -13.05 -2.72 -0.63
C MET A 198 -12.52 -1.29 -0.77
N ASN A 199 -11.36 -1.04 -0.16
CA ASN A 199 -10.67 0.21 -0.37
C ASN A 199 -10.11 0.26 -1.80
N LEU A 200 -10.45 1.32 -2.53
CA LEU A 200 -9.89 1.62 -3.84
C LEU A 200 -8.78 2.67 -3.71
N VAL A 201 -9.05 3.74 -2.98
CA VAL A 201 -8.11 4.85 -2.73
C VAL A 201 -8.08 5.15 -1.24
N THR A 202 -6.88 5.31 -0.67
CA THR A 202 -6.68 5.51 0.79
C THR A 202 -5.88 6.76 1.12
N TRP A 203 -5.83 7.75 0.24
CA TRP A 203 -5.03 8.97 0.42
C TRP A 203 -5.77 10.17 -0.13
N ASP A 204 -5.42 11.35 0.36
CA ASP A 204 -5.96 12.62 -0.10
C ASP A 204 -5.81 12.81 -1.60
N PHE A 205 -6.92 13.11 -2.29
CA PHE A 205 -6.92 13.34 -3.74
C PHE A 205 -8.03 14.29 -4.18
N TYR A 206 -7.82 14.94 -5.31
CA TYR A 206 -8.81 15.71 -6.05
C TYR A 206 -9.20 14.96 -7.31
N LEU A 207 -10.45 15.07 -7.73
CA LEU A 207 -10.86 14.59 -9.05
C LEU A 207 -10.55 15.64 -10.12
N CYS A 208 -9.99 15.17 -11.22
CA CYS A 208 -9.83 15.90 -12.47
C CYS A 208 -10.78 15.34 -13.53
N GLU A 209 -10.80 15.94 -14.72
CA GLU A 209 -11.52 15.42 -15.87
C GLU A 209 -11.10 13.95 -16.17
N ASP A 210 -11.97 13.19 -16.83
CA ASP A 210 -11.74 11.79 -17.23
C ASP A 210 -11.41 10.81 -16.08
N ASN A 211 -11.96 11.06 -14.88
CA ASN A 211 -11.73 10.27 -13.66
C ASN A 211 -10.23 10.15 -13.28
N ILE A 212 -9.46 11.15 -13.66
CA ILE A 212 -8.08 11.27 -13.22
C ILE A 212 -8.06 11.83 -11.80
N MET A 213 -7.18 11.30 -10.97
CA MET A 213 -6.97 11.75 -9.60
C MET A 213 -5.67 12.51 -9.52
N GLU A 214 -5.73 13.67 -8.90
CA GLU A 214 -4.58 14.48 -8.55
C GLU A 214 -4.31 14.34 -7.06
N ARG A 215 -3.06 14.08 -6.70
CA ARG A 215 -2.62 13.97 -5.32
C ARG A 215 -1.42 14.86 -5.08
N ASP A 216 -1.52 15.70 -4.05
CA ASP A 216 -0.38 16.45 -3.56
C ASP A 216 0.52 15.54 -2.71
N GLU A 217 1.79 15.45 -3.06
CA GLU A 217 2.77 14.61 -2.40
C GLU A 217 3.90 15.44 -1.80
N LEU A 218 4.11 15.28 -0.50
CA LEU A 218 5.30 15.81 0.14
C LEU A 218 6.42 14.77 0.06
N VAL A 219 7.38 14.99 -0.83
CA VAL A 219 8.53 14.11 -0.96
C VAL A 219 9.63 14.58 -0.01
N ARG A 220 9.96 13.77 1.01
CA ARG A 220 11.07 14.04 1.91
C ARG A 220 12.30 13.27 1.44
N ARG A 221 13.34 13.95 1.02
CA ARG A 221 14.67 13.35 0.80
C ARG A 221 15.53 13.62 2.03
N GLY A 222 16.40 12.68 2.40
CA GLY A 222 17.24 12.77 3.60
C GLY A 222 17.81 14.16 3.88
N GLU A 223 18.14 14.49 5.12
CA GLU A 223 18.62 15.79 5.60
C GLU A 223 17.59 16.95 5.51
N GLY A 224 16.29 16.66 5.50
CA GLY A 224 15.25 17.69 5.58
C GLY A 224 14.95 18.42 4.27
N VAL A 225 15.38 17.91 3.13
CA VAL A 225 14.99 18.44 1.82
C VAL A 225 13.52 18.08 1.58
N GLU A 226 12.65 19.08 1.57
CA GLU A 226 11.25 18.94 1.21
C GLU A 226 11.05 19.28 -0.27
N ILE A 227 10.33 18.42 -0.96
CA ILE A 227 9.97 18.60 -2.36
C ILE A 227 8.45 18.56 -2.42
N ASP A 228 7.83 19.61 -2.92
CA ASP A 228 6.40 19.63 -3.21
C ASP A 228 6.16 18.90 -4.53
N GLY A 229 5.44 17.80 -4.49
CA GLY A 229 5.11 17.00 -5.67
C GLY A 229 3.62 16.92 -5.89
N THR A 230 3.24 16.70 -7.14
CA THR A 230 1.87 16.41 -7.54
C THR A 230 1.89 15.21 -8.47
N SER A 231 1.19 14.15 -8.13
CA SER A 231 1.01 12.96 -8.97
C SER A 231 -0.38 12.96 -9.59
N PHE A 232 -0.44 12.48 -10.84
CA PHE A 232 -1.68 12.25 -11.58
C PHE A 232 -1.80 10.78 -11.91
N PHE A 233 -2.92 10.17 -11.55
CA PHE A 233 -3.17 8.75 -11.76
C PHE A 233 -4.65 8.48 -12.01
N ARG A 234 -4.95 7.31 -12.53
CA ARG A 234 -6.33 6.80 -12.62
C ARG A 234 -6.38 5.33 -12.25
N TYR A 235 -7.55 4.86 -11.97
CA TYR A 235 -7.81 3.43 -11.82
C TYR A 235 -8.49 2.89 -13.08
N ASN A 236 -8.11 1.68 -13.48
CA ASN A 236 -8.80 0.86 -14.45
C ASN A 236 -9.15 -0.46 -13.72
N GLY A 237 -10.38 -0.54 -13.23
CA GLY A 237 -10.72 -1.50 -12.20
C GLY A 237 -9.88 -1.28 -10.94
N PHE A 238 -9.08 -2.27 -10.54
CA PHE A 238 -8.18 -2.18 -9.37
C PHE A 238 -6.73 -1.81 -9.71
N ASN A 239 -6.44 -1.65 -11.00
CA ASN A 239 -5.09 -1.30 -11.43
C ASN A 239 -4.91 0.21 -11.43
N ARG A 240 -4.03 0.70 -10.56
CA ARG A 240 -3.61 2.10 -10.58
C ARG A 240 -2.61 2.31 -11.72
N GLU A 241 -2.91 3.26 -12.58
CA GLU A 241 -2.04 3.71 -13.66
C GLU A 241 -1.52 5.11 -13.32
N GLU A 242 -0.21 5.24 -13.11
CA GLU A 242 0.45 6.53 -12.97
C GLU A 242 0.53 7.18 -14.35
N LEU A 243 0.06 8.42 -14.46
CA LEU A 243 0.03 9.16 -15.72
C LEU A 243 1.18 10.15 -15.81
N ASP A 244 1.27 11.06 -14.85
CA ASP A 244 2.28 12.10 -14.79
C ASP A 244 2.65 12.38 -13.33
N PHE A 245 3.87 12.84 -13.11
CA PHE A 245 4.36 13.36 -11.84
C PHE A 245 5.15 14.63 -12.06
N VAL A 246 4.93 15.64 -11.23
CA VAL A 246 5.66 16.90 -11.24
C VAL A 246 6.04 17.27 -9.82
N ALA A 247 7.29 17.62 -9.60
CA ALA A 247 7.72 18.08 -8.29
C ALA A 247 8.64 19.30 -8.38
N TYR A 248 8.56 20.17 -7.37
CA TYR A 248 9.42 21.33 -7.23
C TYR A 248 10.34 21.20 -6.02
N ASN A 249 11.63 21.16 -6.26
CA ASN A 249 12.63 21.14 -5.21
C ASN A 249 12.97 22.56 -4.79
N LYS A 250 12.51 22.98 -3.61
CA LYS A 250 12.70 24.33 -3.07
C LYS A 250 14.17 24.66 -2.81
N ALA A 251 14.99 23.66 -2.43
CA ALA A 251 16.39 23.87 -2.09
C ALA A 251 17.26 24.19 -3.33
N THR A 252 16.93 23.57 -4.48
CA THR A 252 17.69 23.76 -5.74
C THR A 252 16.97 24.64 -6.74
N ALA A 253 15.74 25.10 -6.43
CA ALA A 253 14.85 25.84 -7.32
C ALA A 253 14.67 25.14 -8.69
N SER A 254 14.48 23.82 -8.70
CA SER A 254 14.39 23.01 -9.91
C SER A 254 13.13 22.12 -9.93
N TRP A 255 12.62 21.90 -11.15
CA TRP A 255 11.51 20.99 -11.41
C TRP A 255 12.01 19.58 -11.74
N GLN A 256 11.20 18.58 -11.40
CA GLN A 256 11.49 17.14 -11.56
C GLN A 256 10.27 16.41 -12.08
N SER A 257 10.49 15.40 -12.94
CA SER A 257 9.43 14.61 -13.59
C SER A 257 9.16 13.25 -12.92
N ASP A 258 9.89 12.91 -11.88
CA ASP A 258 9.74 11.66 -11.17
C ASP A 258 10.24 11.76 -9.72
N TYR A 259 10.00 10.71 -8.97
CA TYR A 259 10.41 10.59 -7.56
C TYR A 259 11.92 10.47 -7.37
N ILE A 260 12.68 10.08 -8.39
CA ILE A 260 14.16 9.95 -8.31
C ILE A 260 14.88 11.26 -8.63
N GLY A 261 14.17 12.27 -9.12
CA GLY A 261 14.69 13.62 -9.35
C GLY A 261 15.20 13.88 -10.74
N THR A 262 14.64 13.23 -11.76
CA THR A 262 14.94 13.55 -13.16
C THR A 262 14.59 15.00 -13.46
N PRO A 263 15.55 15.84 -13.90
CA PRO A 263 15.29 17.24 -14.14
C PRO A 263 14.26 17.49 -15.23
N MET A 264 13.43 18.49 -15.03
CA MET A 264 12.38 18.93 -15.97
C MET A 264 12.47 20.44 -16.14
N SER A 265 12.06 20.96 -17.30
CA SER A 265 11.93 22.40 -17.47
C SER A 265 10.66 22.92 -16.74
N GLU A 266 10.70 24.18 -16.30
CA GLU A 266 9.51 24.81 -15.71
C GLU A 266 8.34 24.88 -16.71
N ALA A 267 8.63 25.06 -17.99
CA ALA A 267 7.61 25.08 -19.04
C ALA A 267 6.90 23.74 -19.19
N ASP A 268 7.65 22.64 -19.17
CA ASP A 268 7.10 21.28 -19.23
C ASP A 268 6.29 20.96 -17.95
N ALA A 269 6.80 21.35 -16.79
CA ALA A 269 6.11 21.18 -15.52
C ALA A 269 4.74 21.89 -15.54
N LYS A 270 4.72 23.15 -15.95
CA LYS A 270 3.48 23.93 -16.10
C LYS A 270 2.53 23.34 -17.14
N ALA A 271 3.06 22.77 -18.23
CA ALA A 271 2.24 22.13 -19.24
C ALA A 271 1.56 20.87 -18.70
N ILE A 272 2.25 20.06 -17.89
CA ILE A 272 1.67 18.89 -17.21
C ILE A 272 0.59 19.33 -16.22
N LEU A 273 0.88 20.29 -15.34
CA LEU A 273 -0.11 20.79 -14.38
C LEU A 273 -1.36 21.38 -15.06
N ALA A 274 -1.19 22.03 -16.21
CA ALA A 274 -2.31 22.59 -16.98
C ALA A 274 -3.11 21.54 -17.76
N LYS A 275 -2.55 20.34 -17.99
CA LYS A 275 -3.21 19.23 -18.68
C LYS A 275 -4.38 18.64 -17.88
N TYR A 276 -4.29 18.71 -16.55
CA TYR A 276 -5.24 18.09 -15.65
C TYR A 276 -6.04 19.15 -14.91
N SER A 277 -7.27 19.39 -15.33
CA SER A 277 -8.15 20.37 -14.68
C SER A 277 -8.96 19.72 -13.59
N ARG A 278 -8.86 20.22 -12.37
CA ARG A 278 -9.76 19.81 -11.27
C ARG A 278 -11.20 20.12 -11.65
N VAL A 279 -12.08 19.14 -11.48
CA VAL A 279 -13.52 19.33 -11.66
C VAL A 279 -14.19 19.76 -10.35
N ASP A 280 -15.43 20.23 -10.43
CA ASP A 280 -16.26 20.37 -9.23
C ASP A 280 -16.33 19.01 -8.53
N GLN A 281 -15.88 18.98 -7.29
CA GLN A 281 -15.81 17.73 -6.53
C GLN A 281 -17.20 17.15 -6.25
N GLY A 282 -18.27 17.96 -6.35
CA GLY A 282 -19.66 17.51 -6.26
C GLY A 282 -19.99 16.83 -4.94
N MET A 283 -19.29 17.21 -3.89
CA MET A 283 -19.44 16.65 -2.55
C MET A 283 -20.76 17.07 -1.92
N GLN A 284 -21.41 16.12 -1.24
CA GLN A 284 -22.65 16.34 -0.50
C GLN A 284 -22.43 16.06 0.98
N PRO A 285 -23.15 16.74 1.88
CA PRO A 285 -23.09 16.45 3.31
C PRO A 285 -23.43 14.98 3.59
N ILE A 286 -22.62 14.28 4.41
CA ILE A 286 -22.80 12.87 4.75
C ILE A 286 -24.18 12.59 5.36
N SER A 287 -24.77 13.58 6.03
CA SER A 287 -26.13 13.49 6.57
C SER A 287 -27.19 13.21 5.50
N GLN A 288 -26.98 13.63 4.24
CA GLN A 288 -27.90 13.30 3.15
C GLN A 288 -27.83 11.80 2.78
N LEU A 289 -26.62 11.21 2.83
CA LEU A 289 -26.47 9.77 2.64
C LEU A 289 -27.19 8.99 3.75
N LEU A 290 -26.98 9.38 5.01
CA LEU A 290 -27.46 8.62 6.16
C LEU A 290 -28.99 8.74 6.37
N ASN A 291 -29.61 9.85 5.98
CA ASN A 291 -31.04 10.14 6.22
C ASN A 291 -31.93 9.97 4.98
N GLY A 292 -31.34 9.81 3.79
CA GLY A 292 -32.07 9.56 2.55
C GLY A 292 -32.20 8.07 2.30
#